data_1adfb25f393baa11c54684929996ea72
#
_entry.id   1adfb25f393baa11c54684929996ea72
#
_cell.length_a   1.000
_cell.length_b   1.000
_cell.length_c   1.000
_cell.angle_alpha   90.00
_cell.angle_beta   90.00
_cell.angle_gamma   90.00
#
_symmetry.space_group_name_H-M   'P 1'
#
loop_
_entity.id
_entity.type
_entity.pdbx_description
1 polymer ?
#
loop_
_entity_poly.entity_id
_entity_poly.type
_entity_poly.pdbx_seq_one_letter_code
_entity_poly.pdbx_strand_id
1 'polypeptide(L)'
;LIFSSVIILKNSIENEIRDNARVFLGGDLELSKKNTALNDEFLDELKDKFSMTEVIEFTSIIRTANEESKTTRIKVIDNFYPLLGNVKVEPANSLNLLKTKSNSILIDKTTKNNLELKIGEKIKIQNVSFEVIGIIESLPDIGGFFLFGDQALINKSGFKNLKINNLGSFINFKYKMIKKKNNSKLSK
;
A
#
# COMPACT_ATOMS: atom_id res chain seq x y z
N LEU A 1 21.92 -12.47 38.95
CA LEU A 1 21.18 -13.28 37.97
C LEU A 1 19.82 -12.67 37.60
N ILE A 2 19.00 -12.21 38.55
CA ILE A 2 17.65 -11.66 38.28
C ILE A 2 17.69 -10.37 37.44
N PHE A 3 18.63 -9.46 37.71
CA PHE A 3 18.76 -8.21 36.96
C PHE A 3 19.14 -8.42 35.48
N SER A 4 19.99 -9.41 35.19
CA SER A 4 20.38 -9.73 33.82
C SER A 4 19.20 -10.28 33.01
N SER A 5 18.35 -11.10 33.63
CA SER A 5 17.16 -11.67 32.98
C SER A 5 16.13 -10.59 32.64
N VAL A 6 15.93 -9.61 33.53
CA VAL A 6 15.00 -8.48 33.31
C VAL A 6 15.47 -7.58 32.17
N ILE A 7 16.78 -7.31 32.07
CA ILE A 7 17.36 -6.50 30.99
C ILE A 7 17.22 -7.21 29.64
N ILE A 8 17.49 -8.52 29.59
CA ILE A 8 17.35 -9.32 28.36
C ILE A 8 15.88 -9.34 27.92
N LEU A 9 14.94 -9.57 28.84
CA LEU A 9 13.51 -9.56 28.55
C LEU A 9 13.04 -8.20 28.03
N LYS A 10 13.46 -7.11 28.68
CA LYS A 10 13.15 -5.74 28.24
C LYS A 10 13.65 -5.50 26.81
N ASN A 11 14.91 -5.82 26.52
CA ASN A 11 15.50 -5.60 25.18
C ASN A 11 14.82 -6.47 24.11
N SER A 12 14.42 -7.70 24.46
CA SER A 12 13.67 -8.57 23.53
C SER A 12 12.30 -8.01 23.22
N ILE A 13 11.57 -7.53 24.23
CA ILE A 13 10.25 -6.90 24.03
C ILE A 13 10.37 -5.59 23.22
N GLU A 14 11.35 -4.75 23.52
CA GLU A 14 11.57 -3.50 22.77
C GLU A 14 11.91 -3.77 21.30
N ASN A 15 12.72 -4.78 21.01
CA ASN A 15 13.06 -5.16 19.66
C ASN A 15 11.86 -5.73 18.91
N GLU A 16 11.07 -6.60 19.55
CA GLU A 16 9.87 -7.17 18.95
C GLU A 16 8.81 -6.10 18.66
N ILE A 17 8.59 -5.15 19.58
CA ILE A 17 7.71 -4.01 19.35
C ILE A 17 8.22 -3.16 18.20
N ARG A 18 9.53 -2.91 18.13
CA ARG A 18 10.15 -2.10 17.07
C ARG A 18 10.00 -2.77 15.70
N ASP A 19 10.28 -4.06 15.62
CA ASP A 19 10.20 -4.81 14.36
C ASP A 19 8.76 -4.93 13.87
N ASN A 20 7.82 -5.17 14.77
CA ASN A 20 6.39 -5.17 14.45
C ASN A 20 5.90 -3.78 14.03
N ALA A 21 6.35 -2.70 14.67
CA ALA A 21 6.04 -1.33 14.28
C ALA A 21 6.59 -1.00 12.89
N ARG A 22 7.80 -1.43 12.55
CA ARG A 22 8.37 -1.25 11.21
C ARG A 22 7.54 -1.91 10.11
N VAL A 23 7.08 -3.15 10.35
CA VAL A 23 6.19 -3.86 9.42
C VAL A 23 4.85 -3.15 9.31
N PHE A 24 4.28 -2.74 10.44
CA PHE A 24 3.00 -2.03 10.50
C PHE A 24 3.03 -0.66 9.80
N LEU A 25 4.15 0.04 9.86
CA LEU A 25 4.38 1.29 9.14
C LEU A 25 4.80 1.05 7.68
N GLY A 26 5.28 -0.13 7.36
CA GLY A 26 5.77 -0.51 6.05
C GLY A 26 7.15 0.06 5.71
N GLY A 27 7.93 0.48 6.72
CA GLY A 27 9.27 1.03 6.56
C GLY A 27 9.87 1.57 7.86
N ASP A 28 11.13 2.03 7.79
CA ASP A 28 11.82 2.71 8.88
C ASP A 28 11.42 4.19 8.99
N LEU A 29 11.02 4.77 7.86
CA LEU A 29 10.66 6.18 7.71
C LEU A 29 9.51 6.31 6.71
N GLU A 30 8.57 7.20 6.98
CA GLU A 30 7.51 7.61 6.06
C GLU A 30 7.52 9.12 5.90
N LEU A 31 7.57 9.60 4.66
CA LEU A 31 7.24 10.97 4.31
C LEU A 31 5.85 11.01 3.69
N SER A 32 5.04 11.96 4.11
CA SER A 32 3.67 12.11 3.61
C SER A 32 3.44 13.54 3.12
N LYS A 33 2.81 13.68 1.95
CA LYS A 33 2.44 14.96 1.36
C LYS A 33 1.04 14.89 0.79
N LYS A 34 0.23 15.88 1.09
CA LYS A 34 -1.16 15.95 0.63
C LYS A 34 -1.24 16.65 -0.74
N ASN A 35 -2.08 16.11 -1.60
CA ASN A 35 -2.51 16.65 -2.90
C ASN A 35 -1.42 16.84 -3.97
N THR A 36 -0.15 16.72 -3.65
CA THR A 36 0.95 16.83 -4.61
C THR A 36 2.03 15.81 -4.29
N ALA A 37 2.64 15.22 -5.31
CA ALA A 37 3.84 14.39 -5.15
C ALA A 37 5.05 15.24 -4.69
N LEU A 38 6.07 14.60 -4.17
CA LEU A 38 7.39 15.20 -4.01
C LEU A 38 8.02 15.42 -5.40
N ASN A 39 8.93 16.39 -5.50
CA ASN A 39 9.67 16.62 -6.75
C ASN A 39 10.66 15.47 -7.01
N ASP A 40 10.93 15.23 -8.29
CA ASP A 40 11.75 14.09 -8.71
C ASP A 40 13.20 14.21 -8.21
N GLU A 41 13.78 15.42 -8.21
CA GLU A 41 15.13 15.68 -7.71
C GLU A 41 15.30 15.24 -6.24
N PHE A 42 14.37 15.63 -5.38
CA PHE A 42 14.39 15.21 -3.97
C PHE A 42 14.15 13.69 -3.80
N LEU A 43 13.28 13.11 -4.65
CA LEU A 43 13.07 11.66 -4.65
C LEU A 43 14.32 10.90 -5.05
N ASP A 44 15.10 11.40 -5.99
CA ASP A 44 16.33 10.76 -6.44
C ASP A 44 17.42 10.81 -5.36
N GLU A 45 17.56 11.93 -4.64
CA GLU A 45 18.45 12.00 -3.47
C GLU A 45 18.06 10.98 -2.37
N LEU A 46 16.77 10.76 -2.17
CA LEU A 46 16.30 9.77 -1.21
C LEU A 46 16.57 8.33 -1.67
N LYS A 47 16.40 8.05 -2.96
CA LYS A 47 16.65 6.72 -3.54
C LYS A 47 18.11 6.29 -3.43
N ASP A 48 19.04 7.24 -3.40
CA ASP A 48 20.46 6.94 -3.20
C ASP A 48 20.74 6.35 -1.82
N LYS A 49 20.04 6.82 -0.80
CA LYS A 49 20.23 6.45 0.60
C LYS A 49 19.27 5.36 1.10
N PHE A 50 18.10 5.26 0.49
CA PHE A 50 17.01 4.40 0.94
C PHE A 50 16.49 3.50 -0.19
N SER A 51 16.08 2.28 0.17
CA SER A 51 15.10 1.55 -0.62
C SER A 51 13.74 2.12 -0.31
N MET A 52 12.93 2.45 -1.33
CA MET A 52 11.66 3.11 -1.09
C MET A 52 10.55 2.62 -2.00
N THR A 53 9.31 2.78 -1.54
CA THR A 53 8.08 2.60 -2.29
C THR A 53 7.19 3.83 -2.16
N GLU A 54 6.51 4.20 -3.23
CA GLU A 54 5.48 5.22 -3.22
C GLU A 54 4.10 4.58 -3.15
N VAL A 55 3.33 5.02 -2.18
CA VAL A 55 1.93 4.65 -1.98
C VAL A 55 1.08 5.92 -2.07
N ILE A 56 0.02 5.89 -2.88
CA ILE A 56 -0.94 7.01 -2.97
C ILE A 56 -2.26 6.52 -2.39
N GLU A 57 -2.84 7.30 -1.49
CA GLU A 57 -4.08 6.95 -0.81
C GLU A 57 -5.15 8.01 -1.09
N PHE A 58 -6.33 7.56 -1.49
CA PHE A 58 -7.50 8.43 -1.67
C PHE A 58 -8.79 7.63 -1.49
N THR A 59 -9.89 8.34 -1.34
CA THR A 59 -11.23 7.74 -1.27
C THR A 59 -11.98 8.01 -2.56
N SER A 60 -12.64 6.99 -3.10
CA SER A 60 -13.50 7.12 -4.28
C SER A 60 -14.71 6.19 -4.19
N ILE A 61 -15.63 6.37 -5.11
CA ILE A 61 -16.78 5.49 -5.25
C ILE A 61 -16.46 4.43 -6.28
N ILE A 62 -16.61 3.16 -5.89
CA ILE A 62 -16.62 2.02 -6.80
C ILE A 62 -18.08 1.79 -7.21
N ARG A 63 -18.31 1.59 -8.51
CA ARG A 63 -19.64 1.29 -9.07
C ARG A 63 -19.60 0.02 -9.89
N THR A 64 -20.57 -0.86 -9.66
CA THR A 64 -20.75 -2.09 -10.41
C THR A 64 -21.51 -1.86 -11.72
N ALA A 65 -21.61 -2.89 -12.57
CA ALA A 65 -22.43 -2.84 -13.79
C ALA A 65 -23.93 -2.65 -13.49
N ASN A 66 -24.40 -3.09 -12.33
CA ASN A 66 -25.79 -2.95 -11.88
C ASN A 66 -26.05 -1.62 -11.16
N GLU A 67 -25.15 -0.64 -11.29
CA GLU A 67 -25.21 0.70 -10.67
C GLU A 67 -25.15 0.69 -9.13
N GLU A 68 -24.89 -0.43 -8.50
CA GLU A 68 -24.58 -0.47 -7.09
C GLU A 68 -23.27 0.23 -6.83
N SER A 69 -23.19 0.96 -5.74
CA SER A 69 -22.02 1.79 -5.47
C SER A 69 -21.61 1.76 -4.01
N LYS A 70 -20.30 1.88 -3.78
CA LYS A 70 -19.72 1.91 -2.45
C LYS A 70 -18.52 2.85 -2.38
N THR A 71 -18.47 3.63 -1.30
CA THR A 71 -17.30 4.44 -0.99
C THR A 71 -16.19 3.52 -0.49
N THR A 72 -15.07 3.54 -1.18
CA THR A 72 -13.93 2.65 -0.93
C THR A 72 -12.64 3.44 -0.84
N ARG A 73 -11.77 3.05 0.06
CA ARG A 73 -10.42 3.60 0.15
C ARG A 73 -9.51 2.90 -0.84
N ILE A 74 -8.88 3.66 -1.69
CA ILE A 74 -8.03 3.14 -2.75
C ILE A 74 -6.58 3.43 -2.40
N LYS A 75 -5.78 2.39 -2.39
CA LYS A 75 -4.34 2.45 -2.25
C LYS A 75 -3.71 2.15 -3.61
N VAL A 76 -2.96 3.09 -4.14
CA VAL A 76 -2.15 2.91 -5.35
C VAL A 76 -0.77 2.44 -4.94
N ILE A 77 -0.30 1.39 -5.56
CA ILE A 77 1.01 0.82 -5.24
C ILE A 77 1.94 0.87 -6.46
N ASP A 78 3.24 0.95 -6.18
CA ASP A 78 4.29 0.77 -7.17
C ASP A 78 4.81 -0.68 -7.18
N ASN A 79 5.84 -0.93 -7.99
CA ASN A 79 6.43 -2.27 -8.14
C ASN A 79 7.21 -2.73 -6.90
N PHE A 80 7.63 -1.80 -6.04
CA PHE A 80 8.43 -2.08 -4.84
C PHE A 80 7.58 -2.38 -3.61
N TYR A 81 6.28 -2.14 -3.67
CA TYR A 81 5.36 -2.41 -2.57
C TYR A 81 5.12 -3.92 -2.39
N PRO A 82 5.06 -4.46 -1.16
CA PRO A 82 5.45 -3.81 0.09
C PRO A 82 6.97 -3.88 0.30
N LEU A 83 7.56 -2.88 1.00
CA LEU A 83 8.97 -2.95 1.39
C LEU A 83 9.21 -3.90 2.56
N LEU A 84 8.25 -3.99 3.48
CA LEU A 84 8.26 -4.87 4.64
C LEU A 84 6.92 -5.61 4.75
N GLY A 85 6.99 -6.84 5.27
CA GLY A 85 5.83 -7.69 5.42
C GLY A 85 5.36 -8.31 4.10
N ASN A 86 4.17 -8.89 4.13
CA ASN A 86 3.60 -9.59 2.99
C ASN A 86 2.15 -9.17 2.75
N VAL A 87 1.79 -8.99 1.50
CA VAL A 87 0.39 -8.86 1.06
C VAL A 87 -0.15 -10.27 0.82
N LYS A 88 -1.24 -10.63 1.48
CA LYS A 88 -1.94 -11.88 1.20
C LYS A 88 -3.15 -11.61 0.33
N VAL A 89 -3.22 -12.29 -0.79
CA VAL A 89 -4.29 -12.16 -1.81
C VAL A 89 -4.73 -13.52 -2.34
N GLU A 90 -5.95 -13.58 -2.84
CA GLU A 90 -6.50 -14.75 -3.51
C GLU A 90 -7.00 -14.36 -4.92
N PRO A 91 -6.54 -15.01 -6.01
CA PRO A 91 -5.46 -15.99 -6.12
C PRO A 91 -4.07 -15.42 -5.73
N ALA A 92 -3.14 -16.29 -5.31
CA ALA A 92 -1.84 -15.87 -4.79
C ALA A 92 -0.97 -15.02 -5.75
N ASN A 93 -1.15 -15.18 -7.08
CA ASN A 93 -0.42 -14.42 -8.10
C ASN A 93 -1.04 -13.05 -8.41
N SER A 94 -2.20 -12.73 -7.83
CA SER A 94 -2.97 -11.51 -8.17
C SER A 94 -2.20 -10.22 -7.87
N LEU A 95 -1.33 -10.21 -6.85
CA LEU A 95 -0.49 -9.04 -6.57
C LEU A 95 0.52 -8.77 -7.70
N ASN A 96 1.14 -9.82 -8.24
CA ASN A 96 2.08 -9.67 -9.36
C ASN A 96 1.34 -9.25 -10.62
N LEU A 97 0.16 -9.81 -10.86
CA LEU A 97 -0.70 -9.42 -11.97
C LEU A 97 -1.13 -7.94 -11.85
N LEU A 98 -1.48 -7.48 -10.63
CA LEU A 98 -1.82 -6.08 -10.38
C LEU A 98 -0.69 -5.14 -10.79
N LYS A 99 0.56 -5.48 -10.47
CA LYS A 99 1.73 -4.64 -10.78
C LYS A 99 1.97 -4.45 -12.28
N THR A 100 1.54 -5.40 -13.10
CA THR A 100 1.81 -5.42 -14.54
C THR A 100 0.60 -5.09 -15.42
N LYS A 101 -0.61 -5.43 -14.98
CA LYS A 101 -1.85 -5.24 -15.74
C LYS A 101 -2.49 -3.89 -15.41
N SER A 102 -2.54 -2.98 -16.36
CA SER A 102 -3.29 -1.72 -16.24
C SER A 102 -4.78 -1.96 -16.02
N ASN A 103 -5.45 -1.02 -15.33
CA ASN A 103 -6.89 -1.07 -15.08
C ASN A 103 -7.35 -2.38 -14.43
N SER A 104 -6.54 -2.91 -13.53
CA SER A 104 -6.87 -4.02 -12.66
C SER A 104 -6.96 -3.55 -11.22
N ILE A 105 -7.75 -4.25 -10.42
CA ILE A 105 -8.02 -3.91 -9.03
C ILE A 105 -8.08 -5.16 -8.16
N LEU A 106 -7.52 -5.06 -6.96
CA LEU A 106 -7.78 -6.00 -5.87
C LEU A 106 -8.74 -5.32 -4.89
N ILE A 107 -9.73 -6.04 -4.42
CA ILE A 107 -10.72 -5.56 -3.46
C ILE A 107 -10.68 -6.43 -2.19
N ASP A 108 -11.07 -5.88 -1.06
CA ASP A 108 -11.19 -6.67 0.16
C ASP A 108 -12.46 -7.54 0.18
N LYS A 109 -12.52 -8.48 1.15
CA LYS A 109 -13.67 -9.39 1.31
C LYS A 109 -14.96 -8.64 1.59
N THR A 110 -14.89 -7.52 2.30
CA THR A 110 -16.07 -6.72 2.65
C THR A 110 -16.66 -6.06 1.41
N THR A 111 -15.83 -5.42 0.59
CA THR A 111 -16.25 -4.84 -0.70
C THR A 111 -16.81 -5.89 -1.63
N LYS A 112 -16.13 -7.05 -1.75
CA LYS A 112 -16.62 -8.19 -2.55
C LYS A 112 -18.01 -8.61 -2.14
N ASN A 113 -18.24 -8.83 -0.84
CA ASN A 113 -19.51 -9.34 -0.34
C ASN A 113 -20.63 -8.31 -0.45
N ASN A 114 -20.35 -7.04 -0.15
CA ASN A 114 -21.35 -5.98 -0.18
C ASN A 114 -21.83 -5.63 -1.59
N LEU A 115 -20.99 -5.79 -2.59
CA LEU A 115 -21.28 -5.53 -4.00
C LEU A 115 -21.45 -6.82 -4.81
N GLU A 116 -21.49 -7.97 -4.16
CA GLU A 116 -21.64 -9.32 -4.75
C GLU A 116 -20.69 -9.60 -5.92
N LEU A 117 -19.48 -9.01 -5.87
CA LEU A 117 -18.51 -9.04 -6.95
C LEU A 117 -17.79 -10.39 -7.06
N LYS A 118 -17.51 -10.79 -8.30
CA LYS A 118 -16.69 -11.96 -8.64
C LYS A 118 -15.39 -11.54 -9.32
N ILE A 119 -14.38 -12.38 -9.20
CA ILE A 119 -13.12 -12.20 -9.94
C ILE A 119 -13.44 -12.30 -11.45
N GLY A 120 -12.87 -11.36 -12.23
CA GLY A 120 -13.12 -11.19 -13.66
C GLY A 120 -14.19 -10.15 -13.98
N GLU A 121 -15.01 -9.75 -13.03
CA GLU A 121 -16.00 -8.69 -13.25
C GLU A 121 -15.34 -7.31 -13.33
N LYS A 122 -16.07 -6.40 -14.00
CA LYS A 122 -15.63 -5.02 -14.16
C LYS A 122 -16.39 -4.09 -13.24
N ILE A 123 -15.65 -3.19 -12.60
CA ILE A 123 -16.19 -2.08 -11.82
C ILE A 123 -15.70 -0.76 -12.40
N LYS A 124 -16.39 0.31 -12.08
CA LYS A 124 -15.96 1.67 -12.46
C LYS A 124 -15.49 2.44 -11.23
N ILE A 125 -14.38 3.14 -11.38
CA ILE A 125 -13.94 4.21 -10.50
C ILE A 125 -13.99 5.46 -11.33
N GLN A 126 -14.84 6.43 -10.97
CA GLN A 126 -15.19 7.54 -11.86
C GLN A 126 -15.67 7.01 -13.22
N ASN A 127 -15.00 7.36 -14.31
CA ASN A 127 -15.33 6.93 -15.68
C ASN A 127 -14.39 5.84 -16.21
N VAL A 128 -13.50 5.30 -15.37
CA VAL A 128 -12.53 4.28 -15.79
C VAL A 128 -12.97 2.91 -15.29
N SER A 129 -12.99 1.95 -16.19
CA SER A 129 -13.30 0.55 -15.90
C SER A 129 -12.06 -0.19 -15.41
N PHE A 130 -12.21 -0.94 -14.31
CA PHE A 130 -11.21 -1.81 -13.72
C PHE A 130 -11.72 -3.24 -13.64
N GLU A 131 -10.88 -4.21 -13.92
CA GLU A 131 -11.19 -5.63 -13.75
C GLU A 131 -10.77 -6.09 -12.35
N VAL A 132 -11.68 -6.72 -11.63
CA VAL A 132 -11.41 -7.36 -10.34
C VAL A 132 -10.59 -8.61 -10.59
N ILE A 133 -9.31 -8.60 -10.20
CA ILE A 133 -8.38 -9.71 -10.47
C ILE A 133 -8.06 -10.55 -9.23
N GLY A 134 -8.57 -10.17 -8.07
CA GLY A 134 -8.36 -10.93 -6.84
C GLY A 134 -8.88 -10.20 -5.61
N ILE A 135 -8.78 -10.90 -4.49
CA ILE A 135 -9.28 -10.49 -3.18
C ILE A 135 -8.12 -10.29 -2.22
N ILE A 136 -8.14 -9.18 -1.49
CA ILE A 136 -7.18 -8.89 -0.43
C ILE A 136 -7.60 -9.64 0.83
N GLU A 137 -6.71 -10.47 1.36
CA GLU A 137 -6.87 -11.13 2.65
C GLU A 137 -6.22 -10.33 3.78
N SER A 138 -5.02 -9.84 3.55
CA SER A 138 -4.32 -8.96 4.51
C SER A 138 -3.28 -8.08 3.83
N LEU A 139 -3.07 -6.90 4.39
CA LEU A 139 -2.01 -5.95 4.05
C LEU A 139 -1.05 -5.81 5.22
N PRO A 140 0.26 -5.67 5.00
CA PRO A 140 1.23 -5.53 6.09
C PRO A 140 1.12 -4.17 6.78
N ASP A 141 0.88 -3.11 6.03
CA ASP A 141 0.89 -1.72 6.48
C ASP A 141 -0.55 -1.18 6.68
N ILE A 142 -1.29 -1.80 7.60
CA ILE A 142 -2.69 -1.46 7.89
C ILE A 142 -2.81 -0.21 8.80
N GLY A 143 -1.71 0.50 9.06
CA GLY A 143 -1.69 1.65 9.96
C GLY A 143 -2.60 2.82 9.51
N GLY A 144 -3.14 3.55 10.48
CA GLY A 144 -3.87 4.79 10.26
C GLY A 144 -5.21 4.63 9.57
N PHE A 145 -5.41 5.36 8.46
CA PHE A 145 -6.68 5.46 7.75
C PHE A 145 -7.22 4.12 7.20
N PHE A 146 -6.36 3.12 6.99
CA PHE A 146 -6.73 1.80 6.46
C PHE A 146 -7.13 0.75 7.50
N LEU A 147 -7.18 1.11 8.79
CA LEU A 147 -7.61 0.18 9.83
C LEU A 147 -9.08 -0.23 9.73
N PHE A 148 -9.92 0.63 9.16
CA PHE A 148 -11.37 0.42 9.13
C PHE A 148 -11.94 0.78 7.76
N GLY A 149 -12.84 -0.10 7.26
CA GLY A 149 -13.64 0.11 6.05
C GLY A 149 -13.10 -0.58 4.81
N ASP A 150 -13.84 -0.42 3.74
CA ASP A 150 -13.60 -1.07 2.46
C ASP A 150 -12.31 -0.58 1.81
N GLN A 151 -11.54 -1.52 1.28
CA GLN A 151 -10.21 -1.28 0.73
C GLN A 151 -10.06 -1.86 -0.67
N ALA A 152 -9.29 -1.15 -1.49
CA ALA A 152 -8.89 -1.64 -2.79
C ALA A 152 -7.45 -1.26 -3.12
N LEU A 153 -6.78 -2.09 -3.91
CA LEU A 153 -5.46 -1.80 -4.46
C LEU A 153 -5.54 -1.64 -5.97
N ILE A 154 -4.89 -0.61 -6.49
CA ILE A 154 -4.63 -0.43 -7.93
C ILE A 154 -3.16 -0.10 -8.15
N ASN A 155 -2.67 -0.22 -9.38
CA ASN A 155 -1.32 0.19 -9.73
C ASN A 155 -1.25 1.65 -10.20
N LYS A 156 -0.03 2.18 -10.32
CA LYS A 156 0.20 3.56 -10.82
C LYS A 156 -0.36 3.82 -12.22
N SER A 157 -0.34 2.82 -13.09
CA SER A 157 -0.90 2.95 -14.45
C SER A 157 -2.42 3.16 -14.40
N GLY A 158 -3.13 2.36 -13.61
CA GLY A 158 -4.56 2.53 -13.38
C GLY A 158 -4.90 3.89 -12.75
N PHE A 159 -4.08 4.36 -11.79
CA PHE A 159 -4.25 5.67 -11.17
C PHE A 159 -4.10 6.82 -12.18
N LYS A 160 -3.10 6.77 -13.07
CA LYS A 160 -2.92 7.78 -14.14
C LYS A 160 -4.15 7.88 -15.05
N ASN A 161 -4.81 6.76 -15.33
CA ASN A 161 -5.99 6.73 -16.18
C ASN A 161 -7.22 7.40 -15.53
N LEU A 162 -7.28 7.47 -14.21
CA LEU A 162 -8.35 8.14 -13.48
C LEU A 162 -8.36 9.65 -13.69
N LYS A 163 -7.24 10.26 -14.12
CA LYS A 163 -7.12 11.72 -14.36
C LYS A 163 -7.68 12.54 -13.19
N ILE A 164 -7.39 12.13 -11.97
CA ILE A 164 -7.88 12.80 -10.76
C ILE A 164 -7.26 14.19 -10.71
N ASN A 165 -8.06 15.21 -11.02
CA ASN A 165 -7.69 16.59 -10.80
C ASN A 165 -7.88 16.88 -9.31
N ASN A 166 -6.93 17.58 -8.68
CA ASN A 166 -6.85 17.88 -7.24
C ASN A 166 -8.03 18.70 -6.67
N LEU A 167 -9.04 19.02 -7.47
CA LEU A 167 -10.22 19.76 -7.06
C LEU A 167 -11.20 18.84 -6.32
N GLY A 168 -11.09 18.82 -5.00
CA GLY A 168 -12.07 18.20 -4.11
C GLY A 168 -11.74 16.78 -3.59
N SER A 169 -10.66 16.16 -4.01
CA SER A 169 -10.23 14.85 -3.48
C SER A 169 -8.98 15.01 -2.61
N PHE A 170 -9.04 14.55 -1.37
CA PHE A 170 -7.83 14.46 -0.54
C PHE A 170 -7.00 13.27 -1.01
N ILE A 171 -5.91 13.55 -1.71
CA ILE A 171 -4.93 12.56 -2.13
C ILE A 171 -3.74 12.66 -1.19
N ASN A 172 -3.33 11.53 -0.63
CA ASN A 172 -2.18 11.45 0.25
C ASN A 172 -1.06 10.66 -0.43
N PHE A 173 0.05 11.31 -0.71
CA PHE A 173 1.25 10.69 -1.25
C PHE A 173 2.15 10.30 -0.08
N LYS A 174 2.48 9.02 0.03
CA LYS A 174 3.33 8.45 1.08
C LYS A 174 4.54 7.79 0.45
N TYR A 175 5.69 8.12 0.97
CA TYR A 175 6.97 7.55 0.58
C TYR A 175 7.52 6.77 1.77
N LYS A 176 7.43 5.46 1.68
CA LYS A 176 7.92 4.56 2.74
C LYS A 176 9.35 4.14 2.39
N MET A 177 10.22 4.13 3.38
CA MET A 177 11.66 3.99 3.16
C MET A 177 12.30 3.07 4.17
N ILE A 178 13.29 2.31 3.69
CA ILE A 178 14.18 1.49 4.49
C ILE A 178 15.61 1.91 4.19
N LYS A 179 16.40 2.16 5.21
CA LYS A 179 17.80 2.52 5.03
C LYS A 179 18.55 1.39 4.32
N LYS A 180 19.24 1.71 3.24
CA LYS A 180 20.14 0.76 2.57
C LYS A 180 21.26 0.37 3.54
N LYS A 181 21.53 -0.92 3.69
CA LYS A 181 22.71 -1.36 4.42
C LYS A 181 23.93 -0.96 3.62
N ASN A 182 24.77 -0.09 4.17
CA ASN A 182 26.08 0.17 3.61
C ASN A 182 26.89 -1.12 3.71
N ASN A 183 27.07 -1.83 2.61
CA ASN A 183 28.11 -2.85 2.48
C ASN A 183 29.48 -2.13 2.39
N SER A 184 29.90 -1.46 3.45
CA SER A 184 31.30 -1.15 3.62
C SER A 184 31.98 -2.48 3.97
N LYS A 185 32.36 -3.23 2.95
CA LYS A 185 33.41 -4.24 3.11
C LYS A 185 34.64 -3.51 3.60
N LEU A 186 34.99 -3.71 4.84
CA LEU A 186 36.32 -3.54 5.33
C LEU A 186 37.23 -4.41 4.46
N SER A 187 37.83 -3.78 3.43
CA SER A 187 39.05 -4.34 2.84
C SER A 187 40.15 -4.13 3.88
N LYS A 188 40.53 -5.19 4.53
CA LYS A 188 41.86 -5.33 5.13
C LYS A 188 42.69 -6.13 4.18
#